data_db9ef17ec364bcc40a1288976bec6ead
#
_entry.id   db9ef17ec364bcc40a1288976bec6ead
#
_cell.length_a   1.000
_cell.length_b   1.000
_cell.length_c   1.000
_cell.angle_alpha   90.00
_cell.angle_beta   90.00
_cell.angle_gamma   90.00
#
_symmetry.space_group_name_H-M   'P 1'
#
loop_
_entity.id
_entity.type
_entity.pdbx_description
1 polymer ?
#
loop_
_entity_poly.entity_id
_entity_poly.type
_entity_poly.pdbx_seq_one_letter_code
_entity_poly.pdbx_strand_id
1 'polypeptide(L)'
;MFRQPDSLYAGVLLCSAIILAVVGGSLFWLRMPGDERLRNYRLSRRFVGWAYFSLAFTDVLWLLFLREEYELDFTRILVLAVAAVQATMFSGALVTLVNSRFPLARGVRRHLLAVAAGTASLFGCMLFFPQAFPVLFRLTAAAYCVQIALFARIFVRDTGSVAASWTTFFRTERCAVCDGWPCRF
;
A
#
# COMPACT_ATOMS: atom_id res chain seq x y z
N MET A 1 31.52 9.72 -20.21
CA MET A 1 30.76 10.90 -20.67
C MET A 1 29.53 10.98 -19.76
N PHE A 2 29.66 11.70 -18.65
CA PHE A 2 28.60 11.79 -17.61
C PHE A 2 27.43 12.58 -18.18
N ARG A 3 26.32 11.91 -18.43
CA ARG A 3 25.09 12.57 -18.76
C ARG A 3 24.56 13.16 -17.44
N GLN A 4 24.74 14.46 -17.23
CA GLN A 4 24.04 15.15 -16.14
C GLN A 4 22.55 14.81 -16.27
N PRO A 5 21.89 14.36 -15.19
CA PRO A 5 20.46 14.17 -15.23
C PRO A 5 19.86 15.50 -15.66
N ASP A 6 19.04 15.47 -16.71
CA ASP A 6 18.41 16.67 -17.23
C ASP A 6 17.78 17.41 -16.05
N SER A 7 18.12 18.69 -15.89
CA SER A 7 17.62 19.52 -14.78
C SER A 7 16.10 19.47 -14.65
N LEU A 8 15.43 19.21 -15.77
CA LEU A 8 14.01 19.00 -15.87
C LEU A 8 13.56 17.71 -15.12
N TYR A 9 14.28 16.60 -15.24
CA TYR A 9 13.94 15.35 -14.54
C TYR A 9 14.08 15.50 -13.02
N ALA A 10 15.16 16.12 -12.55
CA ALA A 10 15.35 16.44 -11.13
C ALA A 10 14.24 17.38 -10.61
N GLY A 11 13.84 18.36 -11.41
CA GLY A 11 12.72 19.25 -11.07
C GLY A 11 11.39 18.51 -10.94
N VAL A 12 11.10 17.59 -11.86
CA VAL A 12 9.87 16.75 -11.79
C VAL A 12 9.85 15.88 -10.54
N LEU A 13 10.96 15.20 -10.21
CA LEU A 13 11.06 14.39 -8.99
C LEU A 13 10.88 15.22 -7.72
N LEU A 14 11.47 16.42 -7.67
CA LEU A 14 11.32 17.31 -6.52
C LEU A 14 9.84 17.77 -6.36
N CYS A 15 9.20 18.18 -7.45
CA CYS A 15 7.79 18.55 -7.44
C CYS A 15 6.90 17.37 -7.01
N SER A 16 7.17 16.16 -7.53
CA SER A 16 6.48 14.93 -7.13
C SER A 16 6.63 14.68 -5.64
N ALA A 17 7.85 14.72 -5.10
CA ALA A 17 8.12 14.51 -3.68
C ALA A 17 7.35 15.51 -2.79
N ILE A 18 7.34 16.80 -3.16
CA ILE A 18 6.62 17.85 -2.43
C ILE A 18 5.11 17.57 -2.45
N ILE A 19 4.53 17.31 -3.62
CA ILE A 19 3.09 17.02 -3.77
C ILE A 19 2.70 15.80 -2.93
N LEU A 20 3.46 14.72 -3.02
CA LEU A 20 3.19 13.49 -2.27
C LEU A 20 3.32 13.69 -0.75
N ALA A 21 4.32 14.46 -0.31
CA ALA A 21 4.49 14.82 1.10
C ALA A 21 3.33 15.69 1.62
N VAL A 22 2.88 16.67 0.83
CA VAL A 22 1.72 17.52 1.18
C VAL A 22 0.44 16.69 1.25
N VAL A 23 0.18 15.83 0.26
CA VAL A 23 -0.99 14.93 0.27
C VAL A 23 -0.93 13.98 1.47
N GLY A 24 0.20 13.33 1.72
CA GLY A 24 0.40 12.48 2.88
C GLY A 24 0.17 13.24 4.19
N GLY A 25 0.76 14.43 4.33
CA GLY A 25 0.61 15.30 5.49
C GLY A 25 -0.84 15.74 5.74
N SER A 26 -1.55 16.12 4.68
CA SER A 26 -2.97 16.51 4.78
C SER A 26 -3.84 15.38 5.32
N LEU A 27 -3.56 14.14 4.92
CA LEU A 27 -4.25 12.97 5.45
C LEU A 27 -4.02 12.76 6.95
N PHE A 28 -2.89 13.15 7.51
CA PHE A 28 -2.65 13.11 8.95
C PHE A 28 -3.31 14.27 9.69
N TRP A 29 -3.34 15.47 9.08
CA TRP A 29 -3.84 16.69 9.73
C TRP A 29 -5.35 16.79 9.77
N LEU A 30 -6.07 16.18 8.86
CA LEU A 30 -7.53 16.19 8.85
C LEU A 30 -8.09 15.66 10.18
N ARG A 31 -8.68 16.55 10.98
CA ARG A 31 -9.36 16.17 12.22
C ARG A 31 -10.69 15.50 11.89
N MET A 32 -10.90 14.33 12.41
CA MET A 32 -12.17 13.61 12.31
C MET A 32 -12.83 13.47 13.67
N PRO A 33 -14.17 13.47 13.71
CA PRO A 33 -14.92 13.20 14.94
C PRO A 33 -14.45 11.91 15.61
N GLY A 34 -14.46 11.90 16.94
CA GLY A 34 -13.98 10.77 17.77
C GLY A 34 -14.87 9.52 17.74
N ASP A 35 -15.85 9.44 16.83
CA ASP A 35 -16.79 8.35 16.73
C ASP A 35 -16.09 7.00 16.51
N GLU A 36 -16.47 5.99 17.31
CA GLU A 36 -15.90 4.63 17.20
C GLU A 36 -16.19 3.98 15.84
N ARG A 37 -17.32 4.32 15.22
CA ARG A 37 -17.70 3.83 13.89
C ARG A 37 -16.67 4.23 12.81
N LEU A 38 -15.98 5.35 13.01
CA LEU A 38 -14.97 5.87 12.10
C LEU A 38 -13.54 5.39 12.42
N ARG A 39 -13.36 4.51 13.40
CA ARG A 39 -12.04 3.99 13.81
C ARG A 39 -11.27 3.38 12.64
N ASN A 40 -11.93 2.57 11.83
CA ASN A 40 -11.31 1.90 10.68
C ASN A 40 -10.93 2.88 9.58
N TYR A 41 -11.78 3.85 9.32
CA TYR A 41 -11.49 4.91 8.37
C TYR A 41 -10.26 5.73 8.81
N ARG A 42 -10.16 6.06 10.09
CA ARG A 42 -8.97 6.75 10.65
C ARG A 42 -7.70 5.91 10.46
N LEU A 43 -7.79 4.61 10.67
CA LEU A 43 -6.65 3.71 10.52
C LEU A 43 -6.25 3.57 9.05
N SER A 44 -7.20 3.33 8.15
CA SER A 44 -6.98 3.26 6.70
C SER A 44 -6.32 4.54 6.17
N ARG A 45 -6.83 5.70 6.57
CA ARG A 45 -6.28 6.99 6.20
C ARG A 45 -4.81 7.15 6.61
N ARG A 46 -4.44 6.70 7.82
CA ARG A 46 -3.04 6.70 8.26
C ARG A 46 -2.15 5.82 7.38
N PHE A 47 -2.63 4.64 6.98
CA PHE A 47 -1.88 3.77 6.08
C PHE A 47 -1.67 4.41 4.71
N VAL A 48 -2.71 5.04 4.16
CA VAL A 48 -2.58 5.79 2.90
C VAL A 48 -1.60 6.95 3.05
N GLY A 49 -1.67 7.71 4.15
CA GLY A 49 -0.70 8.77 4.44
C GLY A 49 0.74 8.26 4.48
N TRP A 50 1.00 7.16 5.17
CA TRP A 50 2.32 6.51 5.19
C TRP A 50 2.75 6.02 3.81
N ALA A 51 1.83 5.51 2.98
CA ALA A 51 2.14 5.13 1.60
C ALA A 51 2.61 6.33 0.77
N TYR A 52 1.95 7.48 0.88
CA TYR A 52 2.38 8.72 0.21
C TYR A 52 3.72 9.22 0.72
N PHE A 53 3.98 9.16 2.03
CA PHE A 53 5.31 9.51 2.57
C PHE A 53 6.41 8.57 2.08
N SER A 54 6.14 7.28 1.95
CA SER A 54 7.13 6.35 1.41
C SER A 54 7.45 6.63 -0.06
N LEU A 55 6.46 7.08 -0.86
CA LEU A 55 6.68 7.55 -2.23
C LEU A 55 7.55 8.82 -2.26
N ALA A 56 7.15 9.83 -1.49
CA ALA A 56 7.91 11.08 -1.39
C ALA A 56 9.36 10.84 -0.96
N PHE A 57 9.56 9.97 0.03
CA PHE A 57 10.89 9.57 0.47
C PHE A 57 11.71 8.89 -0.63
N THR A 58 11.06 8.06 -1.46
CA THR A 58 11.71 7.42 -2.60
C THR A 58 12.16 8.44 -3.65
N ASP A 59 11.30 9.41 -3.98
CA ASP A 59 11.66 10.48 -4.91
C ASP A 59 12.85 11.30 -4.40
N VAL A 60 12.91 11.57 -3.09
CA VAL A 60 14.05 12.24 -2.45
C VAL A 60 15.31 11.37 -2.51
N LEU A 61 15.20 10.06 -2.22
CA LEU A 61 16.33 9.13 -2.36
C LEU A 61 16.85 9.13 -3.79
N TRP A 62 15.96 9.05 -4.79
CA TRP A 62 16.35 9.14 -6.19
C TRP A 62 17.11 10.43 -6.50
N LEU A 63 16.67 11.58 -5.99
CA LEU A 63 17.36 12.85 -6.17
C LEU A 63 18.77 12.84 -5.55
N LEU A 64 18.93 12.22 -4.38
CA LEU A 64 20.23 12.12 -3.71
C LEU A 64 21.18 11.16 -4.43
N PHE A 65 20.65 10.04 -4.93
CA PHE A 65 21.43 8.98 -5.55
C PHE A 65 21.64 9.15 -7.06
N LEU A 66 20.90 10.03 -7.75
CA LEU A 66 21.09 10.35 -9.16
C LEU A 66 22.50 10.87 -9.51
N ARG A 67 23.24 11.33 -8.51
CA ARG A 67 24.59 11.90 -8.68
C ARG A 67 25.70 10.86 -8.75
N GLU A 68 25.45 9.64 -8.34
CA GLU A 68 26.46 8.58 -8.25
C GLU A 68 26.07 7.41 -9.17
N GLU A 69 27.04 6.83 -9.85
CA GLU A 69 26.84 5.62 -10.67
C GLU A 69 26.60 4.42 -9.73
N TYR A 70 25.39 4.35 -9.14
CA TYR A 70 25.03 3.16 -8.39
C TYR A 70 24.84 1.98 -9.34
N GLU A 71 25.35 0.83 -8.90
CA GLU A 71 25.15 -0.42 -9.60
C GLU A 71 23.65 -0.67 -9.85
N LEU A 72 23.35 -1.12 -11.06
CA LEU A 72 21.98 -1.42 -11.51
C LEU A 72 21.20 -2.30 -10.50
N ASP A 73 21.92 -3.16 -9.80
CA ASP A 73 21.35 -4.11 -8.84
C ASP A 73 20.90 -3.43 -7.54
N PHE A 74 21.63 -2.41 -7.04
CA PHE A 74 21.17 -1.59 -5.91
C PHE A 74 19.83 -0.92 -6.21
N THR A 75 19.74 -0.30 -7.39
CA THR A 75 18.52 0.33 -7.88
C THR A 75 17.35 -0.64 -7.96
N ARG A 76 17.57 -1.84 -8.48
CA ARG A 76 16.54 -2.88 -8.57
C ARG A 76 16.02 -3.30 -7.20
N ILE A 77 16.90 -3.47 -6.20
CA ILE A 77 16.51 -3.80 -4.83
C ILE A 77 15.65 -2.69 -4.25
N LEU A 78 16.08 -1.43 -4.40
CA LEU A 78 15.36 -0.28 -3.85
C LEU A 78 13.96 -0.16 -4.45
N VAL A 79 13.83 -0.24 -5.78
CA VAL A 79 12.53 -0.18 -6.47
C VAL A 79 11.62 -1.32 -6.02
N LEU A 80 12.14 -2.54 -5.92
CA LEU A 80 11.36 -3.69 -5.48
C LEU A 80 10.87 -3.52 -4.03
N ALA A 81 11.74 -3.07 -3.13
CA ALA A 81 11.41 -2.83 -1.72
C ALA A 81 10.31 -1.78 -1.57
N VAL A 82 10.47 -0.64 -2.26
CA VAL A 82 9.49 0.45 -2.22
C VAL A 82 8.15 0.02 -2.77
N ALA A 83 8.13 -0.66 -3.93
CA ALA A 83 6.91 -1.19 -4.52
C ALA A 83 6.18 -2.17 -3.57
N ALA A 84 6.94 -3.04 -2.88
CA ALA A 84 6.37 -3.98 -1.91
C ALA A 84 5.80 -3.28 -0.67
N VAL A 85 6.48 -2.25 -0.14
CA VAL A 85 5.98 -1.44 0.98
C VAL A 85 4.68 -0.74 0.59
N GLN A 86 4.65 -0.08 -0.57
CA GLN A 86 3.47 0.63 -1.06
C GLN A 86 2.29 -0.30 -1.28
N ALA A 87 2.51 -1.42 -1.98
CA ALA A 87 1.47 -2.42 -2.20
C ALA A 87 0.91 -2.93 -0.86
N THR A 88 1.75 -3.16 0.14
CA THR A 88 1.33 -3.59 1.49
C THR A 88 0.51 -2.51 2.19
N MET A 89 0.91 -1.25 2.13
CA MET A 89 0.21 -0.13 2.77
C MET A 89 -1.15 0.14 2.12
N PHE A 90 -1.22 0.21 0.78
CA PHE A 90 -2.48 0.42 0.07
C PHE A 90 -3.44 -0.75 0.23
N SER A 91 -2.96 -1.98 0.10
CA SER A 91 -3.78 -3.18 0.31
C SER A 91 -4.28 -3.26 1.75
N GLY A 92 -3.42 -2.94 2.72
CA GLY A 92 -3.80 -2.84 4.12
C GLY A 92 -4.89 -1.78 4.35
N ALA A 93 -4.78 -0.60 3.74
CA ALA A 93 -5.79 0.44 3.81
C ALA A 93 -7.15 -0.03 3.27
N LEU A 94 -7.16 -0.69 2.10
CA LEU A 94 -8.38 -1.21 1.48
C LEU A 94 -9.05 -2.29 2.33
N VAL A 95 -8.28 -3.26 2.83
CA VAL A 95 -8.81 -4.32 3.70
C VAL A 95 -9.39 -3.74 5.00
N THR A 96 -8.78 -2.68 5.56
CA THR A 96 -9.30 -2.02 6.77
C THR A 96 -10.64 -1.34 6.53
N LEU A 97 -10.84 -0.76 5.36
CA LEU A 97 -12.11 -0.11 5.03
C LEU A 97 -13.26 -1.11 4.95
N VAL A 98 -12.98 -2.30 4.41
CA VAL A 98 -14.02 -3.33 4.18
C VAL A 98 -14.25 -4.19 5.41
N ASN A 99 -13.19 -4.57 6.12
CA ASN A 99 -13.27 -5.51 7.24
C ASN A 99 -12.87 -4.86 8.57
N SER A 100 -13.88 -4.52 9.37
CA SER A 100 -13.69 -3.88 10.69
C SER A 100 -13.04 -4.79 11.74
N ARG A 101 -13.12 -6.10 11.56
CA ARG A 101 -12.63 -7.10 12.53
C ARG A 101 -11.22 -7.59 12.24
N PHE A 102 -10.65 -7.21 11.10
CA PHE A 102 -9.32 -7.68 10.73
C PHE A 102 -8.27 -7.08 11.69
N PRO A 103 -7.44 -7.91 12.37
CA PRO A 103 -6.38 -7.42 13.27
C PRO A 103 -5.22 -6.85 12.45
N LEU A 104 -5.49 -5.76 11.78
CA LEU A 104 -4.69 -5.17 10.72
C LEU A 104 -3.27 -4.82 11.18
N ALA A 105 -3.14 -4.28 12.39
CA ALA A 105 -1.84 -3.85 12.88
C ALA A 105 -0.82 -5.00 12.97
N ARG A 106 -1.28 -6.20 13.35
CA ARG A 106 -0.40 -7.38 13.41
C ARG A 106 -0.12 -7.95 12.02
N GLY A 107 -1.12 -8.00 11.13
CA GLY A 107 -0.97 -8.51 9.77
C GLY A 107 -0.01 -7.64 8.96
N VAL A 108 -0.29 -6.34 8.84
CA VAL A 108 0.55 -5.40 8.10
C VAL A 108 1.97 -5.34 8.67
N ARG A 109 2.14 -5.35 10.01
CA ARG A 109 3.45 -5.38 10.63
C ARG A 109 4.26 -6.61 10.24
N ARG A 110 3.64 -7.80 10.22
CA ARG A 110 4.32 -9.04 9.78
C ARG A 110 4.77 -8.95 8.32
N HIS A 111 3.92 -8.43 7.45
CA HIS A 111 4.25 -8.25 6.04
C HIS A 111 5.36 -7.22 5.82
N LEU A 112 5.33 -6.10 6.54
CA LEU A 112 6.41 -5.11 6.50
C LEU A 112 7.74 -5.68 7.01
N LEU A 113 7.71 -6.48 8.09
CA LEU A 113 8.90 -7.18 8.57
C LEU A 113 9.42 -8.19 7.54
N ALA A 114 8.53 -8.90 6.85
CA ALA A 114 8.93 -9.81 5.77
C ALA A 114 9.57 -9.06 4.59
N VAL A 115 9.00 -7.90 4.20
CA VAL A 115 9.60 -7.03 3.18
C VAL A 115 10.97 -6.53 3.62
N ALA A 116 11.11 -6.05 4.86
CA ALA A 116 12.37 -5.57 5.40
C ALA A 116 13.43 -6.69 5.44
N ALA A 117 13.05 -7.90 5.90
CA ALA A 117 13.94 -9.05 5.93
C ALA A 117 14.36 -9.49 4.52
N GLY A 118 13.42 -9.54 3.58
CA GLY A 118 13.71 -9.86 2.16
C GLY A 118 14.64 -8.84 1.53
N THR A 119 14.42 -7.55 1.78
CA THR A 119 15.29 -6.48 1.28
C THR A 119 16.70 -6.57 1.89
N ALA A 120 16.81 -6.79 3.21
CA ALA A 120 18.10 -6.97 3.88
C ALA A 120 18.85 -8.19 3.35
N SER A 121 18.13 -9.31 3.09
CA SER A 121 18.71 -10.50 2.50
C SER A 121 19.23 -10.26 1.08
N LEU A 122 18.53 -9.46 0.26
CA LEU A 122 18.98 -9.09 -1.07
C LEU A 122 20.24 -8.24 -1.03
N PHE A 123 20.31 -7.24 -0.11
CA PHE A 123 21.53 -6.46 0.08
C PHE A 123 22.70 -7.31 0.56
N GLY A 124 22.48 -8.20 1.53
CA GLY A 124 23.50 -9.13 1.99
C GLY A 124 23.98 -10.06 0.88
N CYS A 125 23.06 -10.60 0.08
CA CYS A 125 23.42 -11.46 -1.05
C CYS A 125 24.22 -10.71 -2.14
N MET A 126 23.82 -9.47 -2.45
CA MET A 126 24.54 -8.62 -3.40
C MET A 126 25.99 -8.38 -2.96
N LEU A 127 26.23 -8.16 -1.65
CA LEU A 127 27.56 -7.86 -1.12
C LEU A 127 28.45 -9.12 -0.98
N PHE A 128 27.89 -10.24 -0.53
CA PHE A 128 28.67 -11.44 -0.18
C PHE A 128 28.61 -12.54 -1.23
N PHE A 129 27.53 -12.62 -2.01
CA PHE A 129 27.27 -13.72 -2.96
C PHE A 129 26.69 -13.19 -4.30
N PRO A 130 27.43 -12.39 -5.08
CA PRO A 130 26.87 -11.77 -6.29
C PRO A 130 26.36 -12.77 -7.33
N GLN A 131 26.92 -13.98 -7.36
CA GLN A 131 26.48 -15.05 -8.28
C GLN A 131 25.07 -15.58 -7.94
N ALA A 132 24.67 -15.58 -6.67
CA ALA A 132 23.37 -16.04 -6.21
C ALA A 132 22.30 -14.92 -6.29
N PHE A 133 22.70 -13.67 -6.41
CA PHE A 133 21.83 -12.49 -6.42
C PHE A 133 20.67 -12.59 -7.44
N PRO A 134 20.88 -12.94 -8.73
CA PRO A 134 19.80 -12.97 -9.71
C PRO A 134 18.69 -13.97 -9.36
N VAL A 135 19.09 -15.11 -8.77
CA VAL A 135 18.14 -16.15 -8.34
C VAL A 135 17.34 -15.67 -7.13
N LEU A 136 18.02 -15.13 -6.11
CA LEU A 136 17.38 -14.65 -4.89
C LEU A 136 16.46 -13.45 -5.20
N PHE A 137 16.86 -12.56 -6.10
CA PHE A 137 16.03 -11.44 -6.54
C PHE A 137 14.72 -11.91 -7.17
N ARG A 138 14.77 -12.87 -8.10
CA ARG A 138 13.57 -13.45 -8.72
C ARG A 138 12.65 -14.12 -7.71
N LEU A 139 13.22 -14.89 -6.76
CA LEU A 139 12.45 -15.54 -5.70
C LEU A 139 11.78 -14.52 -4.77
N THR A 140 12.49 -13.46 -4.39
CA THR A 140 11.93 -12.39 -3.55
C THR A 140 10.84 -11.62 -4.28
N ALA A 141 11.04 -11.29 -5.55
CA ALA A 141 10.03 -10.65 -6.39
C ALA A 141 8.77 -11.53 -6.53
N ALA A 142 8.93 -12.83 -6.78
CA ALA A 142 7.83 -13.78 -6.82
C ALA A 142 7.08 -13.86 -5.48
N ALA A 143 7.81 -13.89 -4.35
CA ALA A 143 7.20 -13.87 -3.02
C ALA A 143 6.37 -12.61 -2.78
N TYR A 144 6.84 -11.44 -3.22
CA TYR A 144 6.07 -10.20 -3.13
C TYR A 144 4.82 -10.21 -4.02
N CYS A 145 4.90 -10.76 -5.24
CA CYS A 145 3.73 -10.95 -6.09
C CYS A 145 2.68 -11.86 -5.43
N VAL A 146 3.11 -12.97 -4.83
CA VAL A 146 2.21 -13.87 -4.07
C VAL A 146 1.59 -13.14 -2.88
N GLN A 147 2.36 -12.35 -2.15
CA GLN A 147 1.87 -11.53 -1.04
C GLN A 147 0.76 -10.58 -1.50
N ILE A 148 0.97 -9.85 -2.60
CA ILE A 148 -0.04 -8.93 -3.17
C ILE A 148 -1.29 -9.71 -3.61
N ALA A 149 -1.12 -10.85 -4.27
CA ALA A 149 -2.23 -11.69 -4.69
C ALA A 149 -3.07 -12.20 -3.50
N LEU A 150 -2.44 -12.54 -2.38
CA LEU A 150 -3.14 -12.92 -1.15
C LEU A 150 -3.95 -11.75 -0.57
N PHE A 151 -3.41 -10.53 -0.54
CA PHE A 151 -4.17 -9.35 -0.13
C PHE A 151 -5.35 -9.07 -1.06
N ALA A 152 -5.14 -9.16 -2.37
CA ALA A 152 -6.21 -8.98 -3.36
C ALA A 152 -7.32 -10.02 -3.15
N ARG A 153 -6.97 -11.28 -2.91
CA ARG A 153 -7.93 -12.36 -2.62
C ARG A 153 -8.73 -12.08 -1.35
N ILE A 154 -8.09 -11.65 -0.27
CA ILE A 154 -8.76 -11.27 0.99
C ILE A 154 -9.73 -10.12 0.73
N PHE A 155 -9.29 -9.08 0.02
CA PHE A 155 -10.13 -7.94 -0.31
C PHE A 155 -11.37 -8.34 -1.12
N VAL A 156 -11.21 -9.12 -2.19
CA VAL A 156 -12.33 -9.58 -3.03
C VAL A 156 -13.32 -10.42 -2.22
N ARG A 157 -12.81 -11.34 -1.39
CA ARG A 157 -13.65 -12.18 -0.52
C ARG A 157 -14.47 -11.34 0.47
N ASP A 158 -13.80 -10.38 1.12
CA ASP A 158 -14.45 -9.55 2.15
C ASP A 158 -15.44 -8.56 1.52
N THR A 159 -15.12 -8.01 0.33
CA THR A 159 -16.05 -7.15 -0.43
C THR A 159 -17.28 -7.93 -0.89
N GLY A 160 -17.12 -9.16 -1.34
CA GLY A 160 -18.24 -10.04 -1.71
C GLY A 160 -19.20 -10.31 -0.56
N SER A 161 -18.68 -10.51 0.66
CA SER A 161 -19.51 -10.71 1.86
C SER A 161 -20.30 -9.45 2.25
N VAL A 162 -19.70 -8.28 2.11
CA VAL A 162 -20.38 -6.99 2.35
C VAL A 162 -21.46 -6.74 1.31
N ALA A 163 -21.19 -6.97 0.03
CA ALA A 163 -22.19 -6.83 -1.04
C ALA A 163 -23.39 -7.75 -0.83
N ALA A 164 -23.17 -9.01 -0.41
CA ALA A 164 -24.24 -9.95 -0.08
C ALA A 164 -25.09 -9.47 1.13
N SER A 165 -24.46 -8.88 2.12
CA SER A 165 -25.17 -8.30 3.28
C SER A 165 -26.04 -7.10 2.88
N TRP A 166 -25.58 -6.24 1.99
CA TRP A 166 -26.36 -5.11 1.48
C TRP A 166 -27.58 -5.57 0.67
N THR A 167 -27.43 -6.58 -0.18
CA THR A 167 -28.55 -7.12 -0.96
C THR A 167 -29.64 -7.74 -0.07
N THR A 168 -29.26 -8.41 1.00
CA THR A 168 -30.23 -8.93 1.99
C THR A 168 -30.91 -7.81 2.76
N PHE A 169 -30.18 -6.78 3.19
CA PHE A 169 -30.74 -5.63 3.88
C PHE A 169 -31.81 -4.92 3.03
N PHE A 170 -31.50 -4.55 1.78
CA PHE A 170 -32.48 -3.91 0.89
C PHE A 170 -33.65 -4.81 0.50
N ARG A 171 -33.46 -6.12 0.50
CA ARG A 171 -34.57 -7.07 0.27
C ARG A 171 -35.52 -7.07 1.46
N THR A 172 -35.00 -7.06 2.69
CA THR A 172 -35.80 -7.08 3.91
C THR A 172 -36.57 -5.77 4.09
N GLU A 173 -35.95 -4.61 3.80
CA GLU A 173 -36.66 -3.34 3.86
C GLU A 173 -37.80 -3.24 2.82
N ARG A 174 -37.57 -3.75 1.59
CA ARG A 174 -38.65 -3.78 0.59
C ARG A 174 -39.85 -4.64 1.04
N CYS A 175 -39.61 -5.76 1.67
CA CYS A 175 -40.70 -6.57 2.20
C CYS A 175 -41.45 -5.84 3.35
N ALA A 176 -40.72 -5.19 4.26
CA ALA A 176 -41.31 -4.43 5.36
C ALA A 176 -42.19 -3.24 4.90
N VAL A 177 -41.79 -2.58 3.81
CA VAL A 177 -42.55 -1.48 3.21
C VAL A 177 -43.82 -1.99 2.50
N CYS A 178 -43.78 -3.19 1.92
CA CYS A 178 -44.96 -3.79 1.29
C CYS A 178 -45.99 -4.32 2.28
N ASP A 179 -45.56 -4.80 3.45
CA ASP A 179 -46.47 -5.33 4.48
C ASP A 179 -47.21 -4.23 5.28
N GLY A 180 -46.77 -2.97 5.19
CA GLY A 180 -47.39 -1.85 5.91
C GLY A 180 -48.49 -1.10 5.17
N TRP A 181 -48.77 -1.39 3.91
CA TRP A 181 -49.87 -0.77 3.17
C TRP A 181 -50.96 -1.81 2.87
N PRO A 182 -52.14 -1.64 3.45
CA PRO A 182 -53.26 -2.48 3.02
C PRO A 182 -53.61 -2.08 1.58
N CYS A 183 -53.38 -3.00 0.64
CA CYS A 183 -53.98 -2.90 -0.69
C CYS A 183 -55.50 -2.93 -0.53
N ARG A 184 -56.13 -1.77 -0.36
CA ARG A 184 -57.57 -1.61 -0.59
C ARG A 184 -57.75 -1.34 -2.08
N PHE A 185 -58.22 -2.35 -2.78
CA PHE A 185 -59.04 -2.24 -3.97
C PHE A 185 -60.45 -2.57 -3.62
#